data_19db811f095cef4b1ab9f6ed7f75be60
#
_entry.id   19db811f095cef4b1ab9f6ed7f75be60
#
_cell.length_a   1.000
_cell.length_b   1.000
_cell.length_c   1.000
_cell.angle_alpha   90.00
_cell.angle_beta   90.00
_cell.angle_gamma   90.00
#
_symmetry.space_group_name_H-M   'P 1'
#
loop_
_entity.id
_entity.type
_entity.pdbx_description
1 polymer ?
#
loop_
_entity_poly.entity_id
_entity_poly.type
_entity_poly.pdbx_seq_one_letter_code
_entity_poly.pdbx_strand_id
1 'polypeptide(L)'
;MNLRQTNKANRQKLIVATAARLFSSIGYEKTAIELVAERANVSPATIYNNFDNKTGLLLAVLIDEGEDAQQIGERIIAQRQPNDPSIIYRLIDMYVTHPMEFMNKTCWRQALAASTASSNEKFTQEY
;
A
#
# COMPACT_ATOMS: atom_id res chain seq x y z
N MET A 1 9.65 20.51 9.57
CA MET A 1 9.09 20.28 8.22
C MET A 1 8.35 21.54 7.80
N ASN A 2 8.62 22.05 6.61
CA ASN A 2 7.92 23.25 6.15
C ASN A 2 6.53 22.90 5.57
N LEU A 3 5.67 23.92 5.42
CA LEU A 3 4.29 23.74 4.96
C LEU A 3 4.19 23.06 3.57
N ARG A 4 5.14 23.34 2.67
CA ARG A 4 5.18 22.72 1.33
C ARG A 4 5.44 21.21 1.40
N GLN A 5 6.36 20.79 2.26
CA GLN A 5 6.68 19.37 2.47
C GLN A 5 5.51 18.63 3.11
N THR A 6 4.87 19.25 4.10
CA THR A 6 3.67 18.69 4.73
C THR A 6 2.53 18.52 3.72
N ASN A 7 2.26 19.53 2.90
CA ASN A 7 1.23 19.46 1.87
C ASN A 7 1.55 18.42 0.79
N LYS A 8 2.82 18.25 0.42
CA LYS A 8 3.25 17.22 -0.52
C LYS A 8 3.02 15.83 0.07
N ALA A 9 3.43 15.59 1.31
CA ALA A 9 3.25 14.32 2.00
C ALA A 9 1.76 13.97 2.16
N ASN A 10 0.93 14.93 2.54
CA ASN A 10 -0.52 14.72 2.66
C ASN A 10 -1.17 14.38 1.32
N ARG A 11 -0.72 15.02 0.25
CA ARG A 11 -1.20 14.72 -1.11
C ARG A 11 -0.81 13.32 -1.56
N GLN A 12 0.42 12.90 -1.31
CA GLN A 12 0.87 11.55 -1.61
C GLN A 12 0.05 10.49 -0.86
N LYS A 13 -0.19 10.69 0.43
CA LYS A 13 -1.06 9.82 1.25
C LYS A 13 -2.48 9.73 0.69
N LEU A 14 -3.05 10.84 0.27
CA LEU A 14 -4.38 10.86 -0.32
C LEU A 14 -4.44 10.08 -1.64
N ILE A 15 -3.43 10.23 -2.49
CA ILE A 15 -3.33 9.49 -3.76
C ILE A 15 -3.23 7.98 -3.47
N VAL A 16 -2.35 7.57 -2.56
CA VAL A 16 -2.16 6.17 -2.17
C VAL A 16 -3.45 5.58 -1.60
N ALA A 17 -4.12 6.26 -0.67
CA ALA A 17 -5.39 5.82 -0.09
C ALA A 17 -6.51 5.71 -1.14
N THR A 18 -6.56 6.62 -2.10
CA THR A 18 -7.52 6.58 -3.20
C THR A 18 -7.25 5.41 -4.13
N ALA A 19 -5.99 5.18 -4.50
CA ALA A 19 -5.57 4.04 -5.31
C ALA A 19 -5.88 2.71 -4.61
N ALA A 20 -5.59 2.60 -3.32
CA ALA A 20 -5.88 1.41 -2.51
C ALA A 20 -7.37 1.03 -2.58
N ARG A 21 -8.26 1.99 -2.40
CA ARG A 21 -9.71 1.79 -2.50
C ARG A 21 -10.15 1.34 -3.89
N LEU A 22 -9.60 1.94 -4.94
CA LEU A 22 -9.95 1.58 -6.32
C LEU A 22 -9.38 0.21 -6.71
N PHE A 23 -8.14 -0.09 -6.34
CA PHE A 23 -7.53 -1.40 -6.61
C PHE A 23 -8.29 -2.54 -5.92
N SER A 24 -8.77 -2.33 -4.71
CA SER A 24 -9.55 -3.34 -3.98
C SER A 24 -11.00 -3.46 -4.47
N SER A 25 -11.64 -2.37 -4.88
CA SER A 25 -13.05 -2.37 -5.27
C SER A 25 -13.31 -2.78 -6.72
N ILE A 26 -12.57 -2.22 -7.68
CA ILE A 26 -12.74 -2.52 -9.11
C ILE A 26 -11.59 -3.31 -9.72
N GLY A 27 -10.53 -3.52 -8.98
CA GLY A 27 -9.34 -4.26 -9.40
C GLY A 27 -8.27 -3.39 -10.05
N TYR A 28 -7.02 -3.87 -9.96
CA TYR A 28 -5.85 -3.17 -10.46
C TYR A 28 -5.96 -2.87 -11.96
N GLU A 29 -6.30 -3.87 -12.78
CA GLU A 29 -6.31 -3.71 -14.24
C GLU A 29 -7.36 -2.71 -14.73
N LYS A 30 -8.51 -2.66 -14.07
CA LYS A 30 -9.60 -1.75 -14.42
C LYS A 30 -9.41 -0.33 -13.86
N THR A 31 -8.45 -0.11 -12.99
CA THR A 31 -8.15 1.19 -12.40
C THR A 31 -7.15 1.93 -13.28
N ALA A 32 -7.59 2.94 -14.00
CA ALA A 32 -6.72 3.84 -14.74
C ALA A 32 -6.13 4.92 -13.83
N ILE A 33 -4.92 5.40 -14.15
CA ILE A 33 -4.28 6.52 -13.42
C ILE A 33 -5.19 7.76 -13.44
N GLU A 34 -5.84 8.02 -14.56
CA GLU A 34 -6.78 9.15 -14.73
C GLU A 34 -7.95 9.07 -13.75
N LEU A 35 -8.47 7.88 -13.48
CA LEU A 35 -9.52 7.68 -12.49
C LEU A 35 -9.02 7.96 -11.06
N VAL A 36 -7.82 7.51 -10.73
CA VAL A 36 -7.19 7.82 -9.43
C VAL A 36 -7.01 9.33 -9.27
N ALA A 37 -6.50 9.99 -10.30
CA ALA A 37 -6.28 11.44 -10.32
C ALA A 37 -7.58 12.21 -10.10
N GLU A 38 -8.65 11.84 -10.82
CA GLU A 38 -9.97 12.44 -10.66
C GLU A 38 -10.49 12.29 -9.23
N ARG A 39 -10.43 11.08 -8.68
CA ARG A 39 -10.93 10.79 -7.32
C ARG A 39 -10.09 11.42 -6.21
N ALA A 40 -8.79 11.58 -6.42
CA ALA A 40 -7.88 12.26 -5.50
C ALA A 40 -7.83 13.78 -5.72
N ASN A 41 -8.56 14.29 -6.70
CA ASN A 41 -8.57 15.70 -7.07
C ASN A 41 -7.17 16.28 -7.37
N VAL A 42 -6.42 15.54 -8.17
CA VAL A 42 -5.10 15.93 -8.67
C VAL A 42 -5.02 15.73 -10.18
N SER A 43 -4.00 16.30 -10.83
CA SER A 43 -3.75 16.00 -12.24
C SER A 43 -3.09 14.62 -12.40
N PRO A 44 -3.32 13.92 -13.52
CA PRO A 44 -2.57 12.68 -13.82
C PRO A 44 -1.05 12.87 -13.79
N ALA A 45 -0.56 14.03 -14.28
CA ALA A 45 0.86 14.39 -14.23
C ALA A 45 1.41 14.39 -12.79
N THR A 46 0.63 14.81 -11.81
CA THR A 46 1.00 14.75 -10.39
C THR A 46 1.28 13.32 -9.95
N ILE A 47 0.45 12.36 -10.38
CA ILE A 47 0.64 10.94 -10.05
C ILE A 47 1.89 10.39 -10.72
N TYR A 48 2.07 10.64 -12.02
CA TYR A 48 3.27 10.21 -12.74
C TYR A 48 4.57 10.78 -12.15
N ASN A 49 4.56 12.05 -11.74
CA ASN A 49 5.71 12.70 -11.12
C ASN A 49 6.06 12.12 -9.73
N ASN A 50 5.10 11.59 -9.00
CA ASN A 50 5.34 11.03 -7.66
C ASN A 50 5.60 9.52 -7.66
N PHE A 51 5.03 8.77 -8.61
CA PHE A 51 5.00 7.30 -8.59
C PHE A 51 5.53 6.66 -9.88
N ASP A 52 5.97 7.43 -10.85
CA ASP A 52 6.47 7.07 -12.18
C ASP A 52 5.41 6.42 -13.09
N ASN A 53 4.71 5.39 -12.62
CA ASN A 53 3.69 4.68 -13.37
C ASN A 53 2.68 3.98 -12.43
N LYS A 54 1.71 3.29 -13.02
CA LYS A 54 0.68 2.57 -12.27
C LYS A 54 1.25 1.47 -11.35
N THR A 55 2.32 0.81 -11.79
CA THR A 55 3.02 -0.20 -10.98
C THR A 55 3.72 0.45 -9.77
N GLY A 56 4.38 1.59 -9.95
CA GLY A 56 4.95 2.35 -8.85
C GLY A 56 3.91 2.79 -7.82
N LEU A 57 2.72 3.18 -8.29
CA LEU A 57 1.59 3.49 -7.41
C LEU A 57 1.10 2.24 -6.66
N LEU A 58 1.03 1.08 -7.31
CA LEU A 58 0.69 -0.19 -6.65
C LEU A 58 1.69 -0.53 -5.53
N LEU A 59 2.99 -0.39 -5.81
CA LEU A 59 4.03 -0.65 -4.80
C LEU A 59 3.91 0.30 -3.61
N ALA A 60 3.61 1.57 -3.83
CA ALA A 60 3.35 2.53 -2.76
C ALA A 60 2.13 2.15 -1.91
N VAL A 61 1.07 1.63 -2.52
CA VAL A 61 -0.10 1.10 -1.80
C VAL A 61 0.27 -0.10 -0.93
N LEU A 62 1.10 -1.02 -1.43
CA LEU A 62 1.54 -2.19 -0.67
C LEU A 62 2.44 -1.83 0.51
N ILE A 63 3.31 -0.83 0.35
CA ILE A 63 4.17 -0.33 1.43
C ILE A 63 3.30 0.27 2.54
N ASP A 64 2.34 1.13 2.18
CA ASP A 64 1.41 1.76 3.13
C ASP A 64 0.60 0.72 3.92
N GLU A 65 0.09 -0.30 3.24
CA GLU A 65 -0.60 -1.44 3.88
C GLU A 65 0.31 -2.24 4.79
N GLY A 66 1.57 -2.44 4.41
CA GLY A 66 2.56 -3.11 5.24
C GLY A 66 2.83 -2.37 6.54
N GLU A 67 2.90 -1.05 6.51
CA GLU A 67 3.06 -0.20 7.69
C GLU A 67 1.84 -0.30 8.61
N ASP A 68 0.63 -0.29 8.07
CA ASP A 68 -0.60 -0.47 8.84
C ASP A 68 -0.67 -1.87 9.49
N ALA A 69 -0.31 -2.92 8.76
CA ALA A 69 -0.23 -4.28 9.28
C ALA A 69 0.79 -4.40 10.42
N GLN A 70 1.96 -3.76 10.28
CA GLN A 70 2.96 -3.72 11.34
C GLN A 70 2.42 -3.07 12.61
N GLN A 71 1.76 -1.92 12.51
CA GLN A 71 1.18 -1.22 13.66
C GLN A 71 0.10 -2.07 14.35
N ILE A 72 -0.73 -2.78 13.59
CA ILE A 72 -1.73 -3.70 14.14
C ILE A 72 -1.04 -4.85 14.87
N GLY A 73 0.00 -5.44 14.30
CA GLY A 73 0.80 -6.50 14.91
C GLY A 73 1.42 -6.07 16.24
N GLU A 74 2.01 -4.89 16.29
CA GLU A 74 2.58 -4.31 17.50
C GLU A 74 1.53 -4.12 18.60
N ARG A 75 0.32 -3.67 18.27
CA ARG A 75 -0.80 -3.56 19.22
C ARG A 75 -1.23 -4.93 19.76
N ILE A 76 -1.32 -5.95 18.90
CA ILE A 76 -1.63 -7.31 19.32
C ILE A 76 -0.61 -7.82 20.33
N ILE A 77 0.68 -7.57 20.06
CA ILE A 77 1.77 -7.96 20.97
C ILE A 77 1.70 -7.19 22.29
N ALA A 78 1.46 -5.88 22.22
CA ALA A 78 1.39 -5.03 23.42
C ALA A 78 0.22 -5.39 24.35
N GLN A 79 -0.90 -5.87 23.78
CA GLN A 79 -2.10 -6.25 24.54
C GLN A 79 -2.11 -7.73 24.98
N ARG A 80 -1.02 -8.48 24.71
CA ARG A 80 -0.97 -9.91 25.06
C ARG A 80 -1.10 -10.13 26.57
N GLN A 81 -1.83 -11.17 26.92
CA GLN A 81 -1.86 -11.69 28.27
C GLN A 81 -0.67 -12.65 28.50
N PRO A 82 -0.13 -12.74 29.72
CA PRO A 82 0.89 -13.76 30.04
C PRO A 82 0.36 -15.17 29.73
N ASN A 83 1.16 -15.95 29.00
CA ASN A 83 0.84 -17.33 28.63
C ASN A 83 -0.40 -17.50 27.72
N ASP A 84 -0.71 -16.51 26.90
CA ASP A 84 -1.78 -16.62 25.90
C ASP A 84 -1.23 -17.24 24.60
N PRO A 85 -1.51 -18.53 24.31
CA PRO A 85 -1.02 -19.17 23.09
C PRO A 85 -1.76 -18.68 21.84
N SER A 86 -2.91 -18.02 22.00
CA SER A 86 -3.70 -17.52 20.88
C SER A 86 -3.03 -16.37 20.13
N ILE A 87 -2.04 -15.72 20.73
CA ILE A 87 -1.34 -14.60 20.11
C ILE A 87 -0.68 -14.97 18.79
N ILE A 88 -0.12 -16.18 18.72
CA ILE A 88 0.54 -16.69 17.50
C ILE A 88 -0.49 -16.81 16.37
N TYR A 89 -1.64 -17.40 16.67
CA TYR A 89 -2.73 -17.52 15.67
C TYR A 89 -3.24 -16.15 15.21
N ARG A 90 -3.41 -15.22 16.14
CA ARG A 90 -3.86 -13.85 15.82
C ARG A 90 -2.86 -13.10 14.93
N LEU A 91 -1.56 -13.27 15.18
CA LEU A 91 -0.50 -12.68 14.35
C LEU A 91 -0.44 -13.34 12.97
N ILE A 92 -0.51 -14.67 12.90
CA ILE A 92 -0.53 -15.38 11.61
C ILE A 92 -1.77 -14.98 10.81
N ASP A 93 -2.94 -14.97 11.43
CA ASP A 93 -4.18 -14.55 10.79
C ASP A 93 -4.05 -13.13 10.22
N MET A 94 -3.58 -12.19 11.02
CA MET A 94 -3.40 -10.82 10.60
C MET A 94 -2.38 -10.68 9.47
N TYR A 95 -1.19 -11.29 9.56
CA TYR A 95 -0.15 -11.14 8.54
C TYR A 95 -0.41 -11.96 7.26
N VAL A 96 -1.22 -13.00 7.31
CA VAL A 96 -1.54 -13.84 6.14
C VAL A 96 -2.88 -13.46 5.53
N THR A 97 -3.90 -13.32 6.36
CA THR A 97 -5.28 -13.14 5.88
C THR A 97 -5.53 -11.71 5.45
N HIS A 98 -5.10 -10.72 6.23
CA HIS A 98 -5.32 -9.30 5.93
C HIS A 98 -4.78 -8.87 4.55
N PRO A 99 -3.53 -9.16 4.15
CA PRO A 99 -3.05 -8.80 2.83
C PRO A 99 -3.80 -9.50 1.69
N MET A 100 -4.25 -10.73 1.92
CA MET A 100 -5.02 -11.51 0.94
C MET A 100 -6.44 -10.98 0.74
N GLU A 101 -7.05 -10.45 1.78
CA GLU A 101 -8.37 -9.82 1.72
C GLU A 101 -8.29 -8.43 1.07
N PHE A 102 -7.21 -7.70 1.35
CA PHE A 102 -7.02 -6.34 0.85
C PHE A 102 -6.81 -6.30 -0.66
N MET A 103 -6.05 -7.23 -1.22
CA MET A 103 -5.75 -7.27 -2.64
C MET A 103 -5.98 -8.65 -3.26
N ASN A 104 -6.54 -8.65 -4.47
CA ASN A 104 -6.73 -9.87 -5.23
C ASN A 104 -5.40 -10.46 -5.75
N LYS A 105 -5.48 -11.70 -6.20
CA LYS A 105 -4.34 -12.48 -6.72
C LYS A 105 -3.58 -11.79 -7.86
N THR A 106 -4.28 -11.01 -8.69
CA THR A 106 -3.71 -10.30 -9.81
C THR A 106 -2.82 -9.16 -9.34
N CYS A 107 -3.26 -8.39 -8.33
CA CYS A 107 -2.45 -7.34 -7.71
C CYS A 107 -1.15 -7.90 -7.13
N TRP A 108 -1.21 -9.02 -6.40
CA TRP A 108 -0.03 -9.67 -5.85
C TRP A 108 0.95 -10.16 -6.92
N ARG A 109 0.43 -10.73 -8.03
CA ARG A 109 1.29 -11.11 -9.17
C ARG A 109 1.99 -9.92 -9.79
N GLN A 110 1.29 -8.82 -9.98
CA GLN A 110 1.89 -7.58 -10.53
C GLN A 110 2.95 -7.01 -9.58
N ALA A 111 2.69 -7.00 -8.29
CA ALA A 111 3.64 -6.53 -7.29
C ALA A 111 4.92 -7.39 -7.25
N LEU A 112 4.78 -8.71 -7.26
CA LEU A 112 5.91 -9.64 -7.31
C LEU A 112 6.72 -9.49 -8.60
N ALA A 113 6.06 -9.38 -9.75
CA ALA A 113 6.72 -9.15 -11.02
C ALA A 113 7.50 -7.82 -11.01
N ALA A 114 6.93 -6.76 -10.44
CA ALA A 114 7.57 -5.47 -10.32
C ALA A 114 8.77 -5.48 -9.36
N SER A 115 8.67 -6.20 -8.23
CA SER A 115 9.77 -6.30 -7.26
C SER A 115 10.97 -7.09 -7.78
N THR A 116 10.73 -8.02 -8.72
CA THR A 116 11.80 -8.80 -9.37
C THR A 116 12.37 -8.11 -10.61
N ALA A 117 11.67 -7.14 -11.18
CA ALA A 117 12.19 -6.35 -12.29
C ALA A 117 13.18 -5.31 -11.76
N SER A 118 14.43 -5.37 -12.22
CA SER A 118 15.55 -4.50 -11.79
C SER A 118 15.35 -3.00 -12.04
N SER A 119 14.21 -2.59 -12.55
CA SER A 119 13.89 -1.20 -12.90
C SER A 119 13.25 -0.37 -11.77
N ASN A 120 12.99 -0.95 -10.60
CA ASN A 120 12.33 -0.25 -9.50
C ASN A 120 13.24 -0.17 -8.27
N GLU A 121 14.33 0.62 -8.40
CA GLU A 121 15.33 0.82 -7.35
C GLU A 121 14.75 1.33 -6.02
N LYS A 122 13.62 2.07 -6.07
CA LYS A 122 12.98 2.60 -4.85
C LYS A 122 12.40 1.51 -3.95
N PHE A 123 11.85 0.45 -4.51
CA PHE A 123 11.28 -0.64 -3.72
C PHE A 123 12.35 -1.51 -3.07
N THR A 124 13.46 -1.74 -3.76
CA THR A 124 14.58 -2.55 -3.25
C THR A 124 15.43 -1.85 -2.18
N GLN A 125 15.31 -0.53 -2.04
CA GLN A 125 16.06 0.23 -1.02
C GLN A 125 15.33 0.35 0.32
N GLU A 126 14.01 0.10 0.38
CA GLU A 126 13.21 0.21 1.60
C GLU A 126 12.98 -1.15 2.31
N TYR A 127 13.39 -2.25 1.70
CA TYR A 127 13.37 -3.62 2.22
C TYR A 127 14.71 -4.29 2.00
#